data_9d6ed037ad1f4d9f9901b98687558063
#
_entry.id   9d6ed037ad1f4d9f9901b98687558063
#
_cell.length_a   1.000
_cell.length_b   1.000
_cell.length_c   1.000
_cell.angle_alpha   90.00
_cell.angle_beta   90.00
_cell.angle_gamma   90.00
#
_symmetry.space_group_name_H-M   'P 1'
#
loop_
_entity.id
_entity.type
_entity.pdbx_description
1 polymer ?
#
loop_
_entity_poly.entity_id
_entity_poly.type
_entity_poly.pdbx_seq_one_letter_code
_entity_poly.pdbx_strand_id
1 'polypeptide(L)'
;MLTETTVSKLREMRLSVMANALKDQLADPQFQSMAFEDRLGLLVDAEWNARKNNHLNKLIRQATFSDPGACLENVEYLPDRGLKQEELLRFGTCNYIQEHHNIILLGATGSGKTYLACALGMAAARQFYAVKYIRLPDLLVEFQIARGNGTIRKLMAQYRKYALLIIDEWLLYPLKETEARDLLEIVESRYKRNSTIFCSQFDIPGWPEKLSDPLLADAICDRIVHDAYTIVIGGKESMRKRKGLQDI
;
A
#
# COMPACT_ATOMS: atom_id res chain seq x y z
N MET A 1 -40.62 24.33 3.26
CA MET A 1 -40.31 24.96 1.96
C MET A 1 -38.85 25.43 1.84
N LEU A 2 -38.35 26.44 2.57
CA LEU A 2 -36.94 26.87 2.46
C LEU A 2 -35.95 25.75 2.78
N THR A 3 -36.24 24.93 3.79
CA THR A 3 -35.43 23.83 4.25
C THR A 3 -35.32 22.70 3.20
N GLU A 4 -36.42 22.33 2.55
CA GLU A 4 -36.41 21.29 1.50
C GLU A 4 -35.61 21.73 0.27
N THR A 5 -35.75 23.00 -0.10
CA THR A 5 -34.97 23.60 -1.19
C THR A 5 -33.47 23.59 -0.87
N THR A 6 -33.08 23.92 0.38
CA THR A 6 -31.68 23.89 0.81
C THR A 6 -31.11 22.47 0.80
N VAL A 7 -31.87 21.49 1.32
CA VAL A 7 -31.48 20.08 1.29
C VAL A 7 -31.32 19.57 -0.14
N SER A 8 -32.22 19.97 -1.07
CA SER A 8 -32.11 19.59 -2.48
C SER A 8 -30.82 20.17 -3.10
N LYS A 9 -30.54 21.47 -2.88
CA LYS A 9 -29.30 22.11 -3.37
C LYS A 9 -28.04 21.44 -2.83
N LEU A 10 -28.01 21.09 -1.54
CA LEU A 10 -26.87 20.37 -0.97
C LEU A 10 -26.63 19.02 -1.68
N ARG A 11 -27.70 18.29 -2.00
CA ARG A 11 -27.59 17.02 -2.76
C ARG A 11 -27.11 17.22 -4.18
N GLU A 12 -27.60 18.25 -4.89
CA GLU A 12 -27.11 18.64 -6.23
C GLU A 12 -25.63 18.99 -6.20
N MET A 13 -25.16 19.67 -5.14
CA MET A 13 -23.75 19.96 -4.88
C MET A 13 -22.94 18.72 -4.43
N ARG A 14 -23.56 17.54 -4.39
CA ARG A 14 -22.95 16.27 -3.89
C ARG A 14 -22.51 16.33 -2.42
N LEU A 15 -23.22 17.09 -1.59
CA LEU A 15 -23.03 17.18 -0.14
C LEU A 15 -24.11 16.37 0.58
N SER A 16 -24.25 15.08 0.23
CA SER A 16 -25.39 14.25 0.67
C SER A 16 -25.37 13.95 2.16
N VAL A 17 -24.18 13.81 2.76
CA VAL A 17 -24.04 13.55 4.20
C VAL A 17 -24.42 14.81 4.98
N MET A 18 -23.94 15.98 4.57
CA MET A 18 -24.31 17.27 5.13
C MET A 18 -25.83 17.52 5.01
N ALA A 19 -26.42 17.16 3.87
CA ALA A 19 -27.87 17.29 3.66
C ALA A 19 -28.69 16.41 4.61
N ASN A 20 -28.23 15.20 4.90
CA ASN A 20 -28.88 14.31 5.86
C ASN A 20 -28.68 14.82 7.31
N ALA A 21 -27.44 15.19 7.67
CA ALA A 21 -27.14 15.75 8.99
C ALA A 21 -27.95 17.04 9.27
N LEU A 22 -28.19 17.88 8.24
CA LEU A 22 -29.06 19.05 8.38
C LEU A 22 -30.51 18.66 8.70
N LYS A 23 -31.05 17.62 8.06
CA LYS A 23 -32.39 17.11 8.36
C LYS A 23 -32.48 16.60 9.79
N ASP A 24 -31.45 15.85 10.24
CA ASP A 24 -31.40 15.29 11.59
C ASP A 24 -31.35 16.44 12.64
N GLN A 25 -30.52 17.47 12.41
CA GLN A 25 -30.46 18.66 13.29
C GLN A 25 -31.80 19.41 13.36
N LEU A 26 -32.57 19.45 12.26
CA LEU A 26 -33.87 20.12 12.25
C LEU A 26 -34.97 19.33 12.94
N ALA A 27 -34.83 18.00 12.97
CA ALA A 27 -35.79 17.11 13.62
C ALA A 27 -35.53 16.97 15.13
N ASP A 28 -34.33 17.19 15.61
CA ASP A 28 -33.94 17.00 17.00
C ASP A 28 -33.93 18.32 17.78
N PRO A 29 -34.80 18.48 18.81
CA PRO A 29 -34.89 19.68 19.64
C PRO A 29 -33.57 20.05 20.36
N GLN A 30 -32.68 19.10 20.61
CA GLN A 30 -31.39 19.35 21.26
C GLN A 30 -30.54 20.38 20.51
N PHE A 31 -30.64 20.40 19.18
CA PHE A 31 -29.90 21.37 18.35
C PHE A 31 -30.47 22.79 18.40
N GLN A 32 -31.67 22.99 18.91
CA GLN A 32 -32.28 24.35 18.96
C GLN A 32 -31.56 25.27 19.94
N SER A 33 -30.95 24.71 20.99
CA SER A 33 -30.19 25.47 21.99
C SER A 33 -28.74 25.73 21.61
N MET A 34 -28.24 25.11 20.53
CA MET A 34 -26.86 25.29 20.04
C MET A 34 -26.74 26.54 19.19
N ALA A 35 -25.57 27.22 19.29
CA ALA A 35 -25.24 28.34 18.42
C ALA A 35 -25.18 27.89 16.96
N PHE A 36 -25.46 28.83 16.04
CA PHE A 36 -25.47 28.53 14.61
C PHE A 36 -24.09 28.03 14.12
N GLU A 37 -23.05 28.66 14.59
CA GLU A 37 -21.64 28.35 14.24
C GLU A 37 -21.29 26.90 14.61
N ASP A 38 -21.68 26.43 15.79
CA ASP A 38 -21.45 25.06 16.24
C ASP A 38 -22.22 24.06 15.38
N ARG A 39 -23.48 24.36 15.10
CA ARG A 39 -24.32 23.53 14.23
C ARG A 39 -23.77 23.42 12.82
N LEU A 40 -23.32 24.54 12.25
CA LEU A 40 -22.68 24.56 10.94
C LEU A 40 -21.36 23.74 10.95
N GLY A 41 -20.56 23.90 12.00
CA GLY A 41 -19.34 23.12 12.20
C GLY A 41 -19.61 21.60 12.14
N LEU A 42 -20.60 21.13 12.88
CA LEU A 42 -20.99 19.71 12.88
C LEU A 42 -21.44 19.23 11.49
N LEU A 43 -22.16 20.04 10.72
CA LEU A 43 -22.57 19.70 9.36
C LEU A 43 -21.36 19.56 8.41
N VAL A 44 -20.42 20.49 8.48
CA VAL A 44 -19.19 20.49 7.68
C VAL A 44 -18.32 19.28 8.06
N ASP A 45 -18.14 19.01 9.36
CA ASP A 45 -17.35 17.89 9.84
C ASP A 45 -17.94 16.53 9.41
N ALA A 46 -19.26 16.39 9.42
CA ALA A 46 -19.93 15.17 8.95
C ALA A 46 -19.58 14.88 7.48
N GLU A 47 -19.72 15.85 6.59
CA GLU A 47 -19.42 15.70 5.16
C GLU A 47 -17.90 15.49 4.93
N TRP A 48 -17.06 16.24 5.63
CA TRP A 48 -15.61 16.16 5.52
C TRP A 48 -15.08 14.76 5.92
N ASN A 49 -15.53 14.28 7.07
CA ASN A 49 -15.13 12.97 7.57
C ASN A 49 -15.62 11.85 6.65
N ALA A 50 -16.85 11.93 6.17
CA ALA A 50 -17.39 10.98 5.22
C ALA A 50 -16.58 10.94 3.91
N ARG A 51 -16.19 12.09 3.37
CA ARG A 51 -15.34 12.17 2.16
C ARG A 51 -13.96 11.60 2.39
N LYS A 52 -13.32 11.94 3.52
CA LYS A 52 -12.02 11.34 3.88
C LYS A 52 -12.10 9.82 4.00
N ASN A 53 -13.12 9.31 4.70
CA ASN A 53 -13.31 7.87 4.86
C ASN A 53 -13.59 7.17 3.52
N ASN A 54 -14.41 7.77 2.65
CA ASN A 54 -14.68 7.24 1.32
C ASN A 54 -13.41 7.22 0.44
N HIS A 55 -12.59 8.27 0.53
CA HIS A 55 -11.32 8.33 -0.18
C HIS A 55 -10.35 7.25 0.32
N LEU A 56 -10.19 7.12 1.63
CA LEU A 56 -9.37 6.07 2.24
C LEU A 56 -9.82 4.67 1.82
N ASN A 57 -11.11 4.37 1.93
CA ASN A 57 -11.67 3.09 1.52
C ASN A 57 -11.45 2.80 0.02
N LYS A 58 -11.48 3.83 -0.82
CA LYS A 58 -11.14 3.71 -2.25
C LYS A 58 -9.67 3.35 -2.43
N LEU A 59 -8.75 4.03 -1.75
CA LEU A 59 -7.31 3.74 -1.81
C LEU A 59 -7.01 2.31 -1.36
N ILE A 60 -7.57 1.87 -0.23
CA ILE A 60 -7.39 0.51 0.29
C ILE A 60 -7.89 -0.53 -0.72
N ARG A 61 -9.07 -0.34 -1.31
CA ARG A 61 -9.58 -1.26 -2.34
C ARG A 61 -8.70 -1.29 -3.59
N GLN A 62 -8.19 -0.15 -4.03
CA GLN A 62 -7.31 -0.05 -5.20
C GLN A 62 -5.92 -0.64 -4.96
N ALA A 63 -5.46 -0.65 -3.73
CA ALA A 63 -4.18 -1.24 -3.35
C ALA A 63 -4.15 -2.76 -3.55
N THR A 64 -5.28 -3.46 -3.49
CA THR A 64 -5.39 -4.93 -3.67
C THR A 64 -4.46 -5.71 -2.74
N PHE A 65 -4.38 -5.31 -1.46
CA PHE A 65 -3.55 -5.99 -0.47
C PHE A 65 -3.90 -7.48 -0.37
N SER A 66 -2.87 -8.33 -0.25
CA SER A 66 -3.04 -9.76 0.03
C SER A 66 -3.66 -10.01 1.41
N ASP A 67 -3.34 -9.15 2.37
CA ASP A 67 -3.94 -9.13 3.70
C ASP A 67 -4.46 -7.71 4.02
N PRO A 68 -5.74 -7.42 3.74
CA PRO A 68 -6.32 -6.11 4.00
C PRO A 68 -6.52 -5.82 5.50
N GLY A 69 -6.40 -6.84 6.38
CA GLY A 69 -6.45 -6.69 7.83
C GLY A 69 -5.09 -6.42 8.48
N ALA A 70 -4.00 -6.44 7.70
CA ALA A 70 -2.67 -6.23 8.23
C ALA A 70 -2.49 -4.82 8.79
N CYS A 71 -1.91 -4.73 9.99
CA CYS A 71 -1.57 -3.46 10.63
C CYS A 71 -0.28 -3.60 11.45
N LEU A 72 0.45 -2.48 11.62
CA LEU A 72 1.73 -2.47 12.33
C LEU A 72 1.55 -2.76 13.81
N GLU A 73 0.42 -2.38 14.38
CA GLU A 73 0.06 -2.57 15.79
C GLU A 73 -0.04 -4.06 16.16
N ASN A 74 -0.37 -4.92 15.18
CA ASN A 74 -0.52 -6.38 15.37
C ASN A 74 0.74 -7.18 14.96
N VAL A 75 1.86 -6.51 14.70
CA VAL A 75 3.13 -7.19 14.42
C VAL A 75 3.68 -7.80 15.71
N GLU A 76 4.00 -9.09 15.66
CA GLU A 76 4.60 -9.80 16.77
C GLU A 76 6.13 -9.61 16.78
N TYR A 77 6.64 -9.04 17.87
CA TYR A 77 8.06 -8.76 18.06
C TYR A 77 8.74 -9.85 18.92
N LEU A 78 8.74 -11.07 18.39
CA LEU A 78 9.39 -12.19 19.06
C LEU A 78 10.93 -12.09 18.91
N PRO A 79 11.72 -12.48 19.93
CA PRO A 79 13.18 -12.32 19.91
C PRO A 79 13.86 -13.00 18.71
N ASP A 80 13.35 -14.14 18.26
CA ASP A 80 13.89 -14.90 17.15
C ASP A 80 13.59 -14.30 15.77
N ARG A 81 12.70 -13.29 15.70
CA ARG A 81 12.34 -12.62 14.44
C ARG A 81 13.27 -11.49 14.04
N GLY A 82 14.04 -10.95 14.99
CA GLY A 82 14.95 -9.84 14.73
C GLY A 82 14.28 -8.50 14.40
N LEU A 83 12.93 -8.41 14.54
CA LEU A 83 12.19 -7.18 14.29
C LEU A 83 12.28 -6.20 15.46
N LYS A 84 12.59 -4.94 15.17
CA LYS A 84 12.62 -3.86 16.15
C LYS A 84 11.36 -3.01 16.02
N GLN A 85 10.62 -2.88 17.13
CA GLN A 85 9.37 -2.12 17.14
C GLN A 85 9.58 -0.66 16.75
N GLU A 86 10.59 -0.01 17.30
CA GLU A 86 10.90 1.40 17.01
C GLU A 86 11.17 1.65 15.53
N GLU A 87 11.89 0.73 14.88
CA GLU A 87 12.19 0.81 13.46
C GLU A 87 10.92 0.69 12.61
N LEU A 88 10.04 -0.27 12.93
CA LEU A 88 8.79 -0.44 12.20
C LEU A 88 7.81 0.72 12.43
N LEU A 89 7.75 1.28 13.64
CA LEU A 89 6.97 2.48 13.91
C LEU A 89 7.50 3.68 13.12
N ARG A 90 8.83 3.82 12.99
CA ARG A 90 9.44 4.85 12.14
C ARG A 90 9.03 4.67 10.67
N PHE A 91 9.02 3.46 10.12
CA PHE A 91 8.50 3.24 8.77
C PHE A 91 7.00 3.54 8.66
N GLY A 92 6.23 3.33 9.74
CA GLY A 92 4.82 3.69 9.84
C GLY A 92 4.54 5.20 9.66
N THR A 93 5.54 6.08 9.89
CA THR A 93 5.42 7.51 9.59
C THR A 93 5.46 7.84 8.10
N CYS A 94 5.82 6.88 7.25
CA CYS A 94 5.92 7.01 5.79
C CYS A 94 6.95 8.04 5.28
N ASN A 95 7.92 8.48 6.11
CA ASN A 95 8.96 9.40 5.68
C ASN A 95 9.80 8.84 4.51
N TYR A 96 10.04 7.50 4.51
CA TYR A 96 10.74 6.83 3.42
C TYR A 96 10.05 7.03 2.04
N ILE A 97 8.71 7.23 2.02
CA ILE A 97 7.97 7.51 0.78
C ILE A 97 8.27 8.94 0.31
N GLN A 98 8.35 9.91 1.23
CA GLN A 98 8.68 11.29 0.91
C GLN A 98 10.12 11.44 0.43
N GLU A 99 11.03 10.64 0.99
CA GLU A 99 12.45 10.59 0.65
C GLU A 99 12.74 9.69 -0.56
N HIS A 100 11.71 9.00 -1.08
CA HIS A 100 11.79 8.07 -2.21
C HIS A 100 12.71 6.86 -2.00
N HIS A 101 12.90 6.44 -0.74
CA HIS A 101 13.66 5.24 -0.40
C HIS A 101 12.83 3.98 -0.53
N ASN A 102 13.49 2.89 -0.89
CA ASN A 102 12.89 1.56 -0.97
C ASN A 102 12.96 0.84 0.39
N ILE A 103 12.19 -0.23 0.53
CA ILE A 103 12.31 -1.19 1.63
C ILE A 103 12.47 -2.59 1.05
N ILE A 104 13.45 -3.35 1.54
CA ILE A 104 13.68 -4.74 1.19
C ILE A 104 13.35 -5.60 2.41
N LEU A 105 12.36 -6.47 2.29
CA LEU A 105 11.99 -7.43 3.32
C LEU A 105 12.55 -8.80 2.94
N LEU A 106 13.52 -9.28 3.71
CA LEU A 106 14.16 -10.58 3.51
C LEU A 106 13.70 -11.60 4.56
N GLY A 107 13.61 -12.86 4.20
CA GLY A 107 13.33 -13.94 5.15
C GLY A 107 12.70 -15.15 4.50
N ALA A 108 12.68 -16.27 5.21
CA ALA A 108 12.14 -17.55 4.74
C ALA A 108 10.63 -17.47 4.44
N THR A 109 10.12 -18.48 3.73
CA THR A 109 8.67 -18.67 3.54
C THR A 109 7.97 -18.74 4.89
N GLY A 110 6.86 -17.99 5.02
CA GLY A 110 6.10 -17.96 6.27
C GLY A 110 6.67 -17.07 7.38
N SER A 111 7.78 -16.35 7.16
CA SER A 111 8.34 -15.41 8.16
C SER A 111 7.48 -14.17 8.42
N GLY A 112 6.45 -13.91 7.58
CA GLY A 112 5.54 -12.77 7.72
C GLY A 112 5.90 -11.55 6.86
N LYS A 113 6.74 -11.69 5.83
CA LYS A 113 7.08 -10.61 4.88
C LYS A 113 5.84 -9.96 4.25
N THR A 114 4.97 -10.78 3.67
CA THR A 114 3.72 -10.33 3.05
C THR A 114 2.84 -9.53 4.02
N TYR A 115 2.69 -10.04 5.25
CA TYR A 115 1.94 -9.34 6.30
C TYR A 115 2.56 -7.98 6.61
N LEU A 116 3.88 -7.93 6.83
CA LEU A 116 4.58 -6.69 7.15
C LEU A 116 4.51 -5.69 5.98
N ALA A 117 4.69 -6.16 4.75
CA ALA A 117 4.54 -5.31 3.56
C ALA A 117 3.12 -4.72 3.44
N CYS A 118 2.08 -5.55 3.67
CA CYS A 118 0.69 -5.08 3.70
C CYS A 118 0.44 -4.10 4.85
N ALA A 119 1.01 -4.33 6.04
CA ALA A 119 0.87 -3.43 7.18
C ALA A 119 1.51 -2.06 6.92
N LEU A 120 2.71 -2.02 6.31
CA LEU A 120 3.35 -0.78 5.85
C LEU A 120 2.55 -0.09 4.75
N GLY A 121 2.02 -0.86 3.80
CA GLY A 121 1.14 -0.37 2.76
C GLY A 121 -0.17 0.21 3.32
N MET A 122 -0.76 -0.42 4.33
CA MET A 122 -1.94 0.09 5.02
C MET A 122 -1.65 1.39 5.77
N ALA A 123 -0.48 1.49 6.44
CA ALA A 123 -0.04 2.74 7.08
C ALA A 123 0.08 3.87 6.04
N ALA A 124 0.65 3.59 4.87
CA ALA A 124 0.74 4.55 3.78
C ALA A 124 -0.65 4.95 3.22
N ALA A 125 -1.56 3.99 3.03
CA ALA A 125 -2.92 4.27 2.57
C ALA A 125 -3.70 5.14 3.57
N ARG A 126 -3.51 4.93 4.88
CA ARG A 126 -4.09 5.78 5.95
C ARG A 126 -3.58 7.23 5.91
N GLN A 127 -2.41 7.46 5.35
CA GLN A 127 -1.86 8.79 5.05
C GLN A 127 -2.20 9.28 3.64
N PHE A 128 -3.17 8.64 2.99
CA PHE A 128 -3.68 8.98 1.65
C PHE A 128 -2.67 8.81 0.51
N TYR A 129 -1.60 8.03 0.69
CA TYR A 129 -0.74 7.63 -0.42
C TYR A 129 -1.44 6.59 -1.31
N ALA A 130 -1.26 6.71 -2.61
CA ALA A 130 -1.70 5.69 -3.56
C ALA A 130 -0.74 4.49 -3.50
N VAL A 131 -1.24 3.36 -3.01
CA VAL A 131 -0.48 2.11 -2.86
C VAL A 131 -0.97 1.07 -3.86
N LYS A 132 -0.07 0.23 -4.35
CA LYS A 132 -0.39 -0.98 -5.10
C LYS A 132 0.42 -2.15 -4.57
N TYR A 133 -0.25 -3.23 -4.22
CA TYR A 133 0.34 -4.53 -3.95
C TYR A 133 0.17 -5.43 -5.17
N ILE A 134 1.23 -6.16 -5.51
CA ILE A 134 1.20 -7.19 -6.54
C ILE A 134 2.31 -8.22 -6.25
N ARG A 135 2.08 -9.48 -6.62
CA ARG A 135 3.14 -10.48 -6.66
C ARG A 135 3.91 -10.35 -7.97
N LEU A 136 5.22 -10.57 -7.95
CA LEU A 136 6.04 -10.49 -9.15
C LEU A 136 5.52 -11.36 -10.30
N PRO A 137 5.11 -12.63 -10.08
CA PRO A 137 4.56 -13.44 -11.17
C PRO A 137 3.31 -12.81 -11.81
N ASP A 138 2.42 -12.23 -11.01
CA ASP A 138 1.21 -11.59 -11.53
C ASP A 138 1.54 -10.31 -12.32
N LEU A 139 2.52 -9.54 -11.87
CA LEU A 139 3.03 -8.36 -12.58
C LEU A 139 3.59 -8.73 -13.97
N LEU A 140 4.36 -9.83 -14.05
CA LEU A 140 4.90 -10.32 -15.32
C LEU A 140 3.79 -10.77 -16.28
N VAL A 141 2.75 -11.41 -15.78
CA VAL A 141 1.57 -11.76 -16.58
C VAL A 141 0.86 -10.50 -17.09
N GLU A 142 0.67 -9.48 -16.24
CA GLU A 142 0.09 -8.20 -16.69
C GLU A 142 0.92 -7.55 -17.80
N PHE A 143 2.26 -7.58 -17.72
CA PHE A 143 3.14 -7.06 -18.77
C PHE A 143 3.00 -7.86 -20.07
N GLN A 144 2.97 -9.18 -19.98
CA GLN A 144 2.80 -10.03 -21.16
C GLN A 144 1.46 -9.75 -21.88
N ILE A 145 0.37 -9.66 -21.14
CA ILE A 145 -0.96 -9.32 -21.68
C ILE A 145 -0.93 -7.91 -22.32
N ALA A 146 -0.35 -6.92 -21.63
CA ALA A 146 -0.28 -5.55 -22.11
C ALA A 146 0.59 -5.41 -23.38
N ARG A 147 1.65 -6.22 -23.53
CA ARG A 147 2.44 -6.30 -24.76
C ARG A 147 1.60 -6.86 -25.93
N GLY A 148 0.88 -7.97 -25.69
CA GLY A 148 -0.01 -8.57 -26.69
C GLY A 148 -1.10 -7.60 -27.17
N ASN A 149 -1.60 -6.76 -26.28
CA ASN A 149 -2.66 -5.77 -26.58
C ASN A 149 -2.12 -4.38 -26.98
N GLY A 150 -0.81 -4.18 -27.09
CA GLY A 150 -0.21 -2.88 -27.39
C GLY A 150 -0.39 -1.80 -26.31
N THR A 151 -0.76 -2.17 -25.08
CA THR A 151 -1.09 -1.25 -23.98
C THR A 151 0.03 -1.11 -22.93
N ILE A 152 1.20 -1.67 -23.19
CA ILE A 152 2.33 -1.71 -22.24
C ILE A 152 2.71 -0.32 -21.70
N ARG A 153 2.75 0.71 -22.57
CA ARG A 153 3.08 2.08 -22.14
C ARG A 153 2.06 2.64 -21.13
N LYS A 154 0.79 2.31 -21.30
CA LYS A 154 -0.29 2.71 -20.38
C LYS A 154 -0.12 2.01 -19.02
N LEU A 155 0.17 0.72 -19.03
CA LEU A 155 0.42 -0.07 -17.82
C LEU A 155 1.64 0.45 -17.05
N MET A 156 2.78 0.67 -17.73
CA MET A 156 3.97 1.26 -17.13
C MET A 156 3.68 2.64 -16.49
N ALA A 157 2.95 3.50 -17.21
CA ALA A 157 2.54 4.81 -16.68
C ALA A 157 1.63 4.71 -15.43
N GLN A 158 0.81 3.65 -15.34
CA GLN A 158 -0.01 3.37 -14.17
C GLN A 158 0.86 2.97 -12.96
N TYR A 159 1.78 2.01 -13.14
CA TYR A 159 2.66 1.56 -12.07
C TYR A 159 3.60 2.67 -11.57
N ARG A 160 4.02 3.57 -12.46
CA ARG A 160 4.81 4.75 -12.09
C ARG A 160 4.09 5.73 -11.18
N LYS A 161 2.74 5.81 -11.23
CA LYS A 161 1.93 6.77 -10.46
C LYS A 161 1.73 6.38 -8.99
N TYR A 162 1.90 5.11 -8.63
CA TYR A 162 1.75 4.71 -7.24
C TYR A 162 2.89 5.27 -6.40
N ALA A 163 2.56 5.98 -5.33
CA ALA A 163 3.55 6.49 -4.37
C ALA A 163 4.33 5.35 -3.72
N LEU A 164 3.62 4.24 -3.43
CA LEU A 164 4.21 3.02 -2.91
C LEU A 164 3.78 1.83 -3.76
N LEU A 165 4.75 1.09 -4.30
CA LEU A 165 4.54 -0.20 -4.96
C LEU A 165 5.08 -1.31 -4.06
N ILE A 166 4.29 -2.34 -3.81
CA ILE A 166 4.71 -3.54 -3.07
C ILE A 166 4.79 -4.68 -4.06
N ILE A 167 6.01 -5.20 -4.27
CA ILE A 167 6.25 -6.36 -5.12
C ILE A 167 6.60 -7.54 -4.22
N ASP A 168 5.65 -8.45 -4.05
CA ASP A 168 5.84 -9.66 -3.27
C ASP A 168 6.37 -10.81 -4.14
N GLU A 169 6.94 -11.84 -3.50
CA GLU A 169 7.57 -12.98 -4.17
C GLU A 169 8.70 -12.54 -5.13
N TRP A 170 9.47 -11.50 -4.72
CA TRP A 170 10.55 -10.94 -5.51
C TRP A 170 11.59 -12.01 -5.86
N LEU A 171 11.79 -12.23 -7.18
CA LEU A 171 12.73 -13.18 -7.77
C LEU A 171 12.60 -14.62 -7.22
N LEU A 172 11.37 -15.05 -6.89
CA LEU A 172 11.13 -16.42 -6.43
C LEU A 172 11.56 -17.45 -7.47
N TYR A 173 11.41 -17.15 -8.74
CA TYR A 173 11.83 -17.96 -9.88
C TYR A 173 12.79 -17.17 -10.76
N PRO A 174 13.69 -17.87 -11.52
CA PRO A 174 14.52 -17.21 -12.52
C PRO A 174 13.66 -16.55 -13.60
N LEU A 175 14.02 -15.34 -13.99
CA LEU A 175 13.35 -14.57 -15.02
C LEU A 175 13.93 -14.81 -16.40
N LYS A 176 13.09 -14.70 -17.44
CA LYS A 176 13.53 -14.61 -18.82
C LYS A 176 14.08 -13.22 -19.10
N GLU A 177 14.91 -13.07 -20.12
CA GLU A 177 15.50 -11.79 -20.50
C GLU A 177 14.45 -10.70 -20.78
N THR A 178 13.35 -11.05 -21.45
CA THR A 178 12.25 -10.12 -21.72
C THR A 178 11.56 -9.64 -20.43
N GLU A 179 11.39 -10.54 -19.46
CA GLU A 179 10.81 -10.24 -18.15
C GLU A 179 11.74 -9.34 -17.32
N ALA A 180 13.04 -9.61 -17.36
CA ALA A 180 14.05 -8.79 -16.69
C ALA A 180 14.10 -7.37 -17.29
N ARG A 181 13.96 -7.22 -18.61
CA ARG A 181 13.88 -5.91 -19.28
C ARG A 181 12.63 -5.13 -18.85
N ASP A 182 11.45 -5.78 -18.80
CA ASP A 182 10.22 -5.15 -18.31
C ASP A 182 10.37 -4.68 -16.86
N LEU A 183 11.03 -5.49 -16.05
CA LEU A 183 11.31 -5.18 -14.66
C LEU A 183 12.26 -4.00 -14.50
N LEU A 184 13.32 -3.94 -15.33
CA LEU A 184 14.23 -2.81 -15.36
C LEU A 184 13.48 -1.50 -15.71
N GLU A 185 12.58 -1.52 -16.69
CA GLU A 185 11.79 -0.32 -17.05
C GLU A 185 10.94 0.18 -15.88
N ILE A 186 10.31 -0.70 -15.11
CA ILE A 186 9.55 -0.30 -13.91
C ILE A 186 10.48 0.28 -12.84
N VAL A 187 11.58 -0.42 -12.51
CA VAL A 187 12.54 0.02 -11.50
C VAL A 187 13.12 1.39 -11.90
N GLU A 188 13.57 1.55 -13.14
CA GLU A 188 14.12 2.81 -13.69
C GLU A 188 13.09 3.95 -13.59
N SER A 189 11.84 3.69 -13.99
CA SER A 189 10.79 4.72 -13.99
C SER A 189 10.43 5.22 -12.60
N ARG A 190 10.72 4.44 -11.56
CA ARG A 190 10.42 4.72 -10.16
C ARG A 190 11.63 5.20 -9.36
N TYR A 191 12.84 4.91 -9.83
CA TYR A 191 14.09 5.25 -9.16
C TYR A 191 14.14 6.74 -8.79
N LYS A 192 14.41 7.05 -7.52
CA LYS A 192 14.45 8.41 -6.93
C LYS A 192 13.17 9.25 -7.15
N ARG A 193 12.03 8.61 -7.41
CA ARG A 193 10.73 9.29 -7.63
C ARG A 193 9.63 8.74 -6.76
N ASN A 194 9.65 7.43 -6.52
CA ASN A 194 8.63 6.73 -5.74
C ASN A 194 9.25 5.53 -5.05
N SER A 195 8.69 5.15 -3.91
CA SER A 195 9.19 4.04 -3.11
C SER A 195 8.61 2.70 -3.54
N THR A 196 9.41 1.65 -3.39
CA THR A 196 8.99 0.27 -3.63
C THR A 196 9.38 -0.62 -2.45
N ILE A 197 8.48 -1.51 -2.02
CA ILE A 197 8.77 -2.58 -1.06
C ILE A 197 8.97 -3.88 -1.85
N PHE A 198 10.12 -4.51 -1.67
CA PHE A 198 10.46 -5.79 -2.27
C PHE A 198 10.45 -6.88 -1.19
N CYS A 199 9.65 -7.94 -1.37
CA CYS A 199 9.62 -9.07 -0.44
C CYS A 199 10.31 -10.27 -1.08
N SER A 200 11.49 -10.64 -0.59
CA SER A 200 12.30 -11.74 -1.14
C SER A 200 12.57 -12.83 -0.11
N GLN A 201 12.66 -14.05 -0.60
CA GLN A 201 13.16 -15.22 0.18
C GLN A 201 14.67 -15.39 0.03
N PHE A 202 15.24 -14.76 -0.99
CA PHE A 202 16.67 -14.83 -1.28
C PHE A 202 17.37 -13.57 -0.78
N ASP A 203 18.56 -13.76 -0.25
CA ASP A 203 19.44 -12.65 0.09
C ASP A 203 19.85 -11.86 -1.15
N ILE A 204 20.14 -10.59 -0.97
CA ILE A 204 20.48 -9.67 -2.07
C ILE A 204 21.60 -10.19 -2.98
N PRO A 205 22.68 -10.79 -2.47
CA PRO A 205 23.73 -11.38 -3.32
C PRO A 205 23.26 -12.49 -4.24
N GLY A 206 22.17 -13.17 -3.92
CA GLY A 206 21.59 -14.22 -4.76
C GLY A 206 20.63 -13.72 -5.84
N TRP A 207 20.30 -12.44 -5.88
CA TRP A 207 19.38 -11.88 -6.87
C TRP A 207 19.92 -11.93 -8.30
N PRO A 208 21.21 -11.62 -8.57
CA PRO A 208 21.76 -11.68 -9.93
C PRO A 208 21.59 -13.04 -10.60
N GLU A 209 21.69 -14.14 -9.83
CA GLU A 209 21.50 -15.50 -10.35
C GLU A 209 20.09 -15.80 -10.85
N LYS A 210 19.10 -14.99 -10.43
CA LYS A 210 17.70 -15.11 -10.86
C LYS A 210 17.38 -14.25 -12.08
N LEU A 211 18.32 -13.39 -12.48
CA LEU A 211 18.21 -12.51 -13.63
C LEU A 211 19.08 -13.08 -14.75
N SER A 212 18.50 -13.28 -15.92
CA SER A 212 19.14 -14.03 -17.02
C SER A 212 20.35 -13.33 -17.66
N ASP A 213 20.49 -12.03 -17.47
CA ASP A 213 21.55 -11.20 -18.07
C ASP A 213 22.29 -10.44 -16.95
N PRO A 214 23.63 -10.58 -16.86
CA PRO A 214 24.43 -9.91 -15.82
C PRO A 214 24.33 -8.38 -15.85
N LEU A 215 24.23 -7.76 -17.04
CA LEU A 215 24.13 -6.30 -17.16
C LEU A 215 22.77 -5.79 -16.67
N LEU A 216 21.68 -6.54 -16.98
CA LEU A 216 20.36 -6.24 -16.46
C LEU A 216 20.31 -6.44 -14.94
N ALA A 217 20.96 -7.48 -14.45
CA ALA A 217 21.04 -7.79 -13.03
C ALA A 217 21.73 -6.67 -12.25
N ASP A 218 22.90 -6.24 -12.73
CA ASP A 218 23.65 -5.13 -12.12
C ASP A 218 22.82 -3.84 -12.12
N ALA A 219 22.23 -3.49 -13.26
CA ALA A 219 21.39 -2.30 -13.40
C ALA A 219 20.16 -2.29 -12.48
N ILE A 220 19.50 -3.45 -12.29
CA ILE A 220 18.34 -3.58 -11.42
C ILE A 220 18.75 -3.51 -9.95
N CYS A 221 19.78 -4.29 -9.57
CA CYS A 221 20.23 -4.36 -8.18
C CYS A 221 20.79 -3.02 -7.71
N ASP A 222 21.57 -2.33 -8.52
CA ASP A 222 22.13 -1.00 -8.21
C ASP A 222 21.03 -0.01 -7.83
N ARG A 223 19.95 0.07 -8.63
CA ARG A 223 18.83 1.01 -8.40
C ARG A 223 17.96 0.66 -7.22
N ILE A 224 17.90 -0.61 -6.85
CA ILE A 224 17.05 -1.06 -5.74
C ILE A 224 17.79 -0.93 -4.42
N VAL A 225 19.04 -1.40 -4.36
CA VAL A 225 19.75 -1.68 -3.11
C VAL A 225 20.34 -0.42 -2.49
N HIS A 226 20.93 0.46 -3.31
CA HIS A 226 21.64 1.63 -2.79
C HIS A 226 20.76 2.66 -2.06
N ASP A 227 19.47 2.74 -2.42
CA ASP A 227 18.48 3.62 -1.79
C ASP A 227 17.42 2.83 -0.99
N ALA A 228 17.82 1.72 -0.35
CA ALA A 228 16.88 0.84 0.36
C ALA A 228 17.24 0.59 1.82
N TYR A 229 16.21 0.56 2.67
CA TYR A 229 16.28 -0.03 4.00
C TYR A 229 16.06 -1.53 3.91
N THR A 230 16.95 -2.33 4.50
CA THR A 230 16.82 -3.79 4.49
C THR A 230 16.39 -4.30 5.86
N ILE A 231 15.28 -5.02 5.91
CA ILE A 231 14.73 -5.66 7.11
C ILE A 231 14.80 -7.18 6.92
N VAL A 232 15.60 -7.83 7.76
CA VAL A 232 15.70 -9.30 7.76
C VAL A 232 14.75 -9.86 8.81
N ILE A 233 13.79 -10.67 8.37
CA ILE A 233 12.79 -11.29 9.24
C ILE A 233 13.21 -12.72 9.49
N GLY A 234 13.75 -12.99 10.68
CA GLY A 234 14.04 -14.33 11.17
C GLY A 234 12.79 -15.08 11.61
N GLY A 235 13.02 -16.19 12.30
CA GLY A 235 11.99 -17.02 12.93
C GLY A 235 12.27 -18.50 12.74
N LYS A 236 12.22 -19.25 13.84
CA LYS A 236 12.40 -20.72 13.84
C LYS A 236 11.18 -21.44 13.28
N GLU A 237 9.99 -20.84 13.40
CA GLU A 237 8.73 -21.40 12.93
C GLU A 237 7.99 -20.43 12.01
N SER A 238 7.31 -21.02 11.01
CA SER A 238 6.42 -20.26 10.14
C SER A 238 5.26 -19.61 10.92
N MET A 239 5.00 -18.32 10.69
CA MET A 239 3.85 -17.61 11.28
C MET A 239 2.51 -18.24 10.86
N ARG A 240 2.46 -18.90 9.69
CA ARG A 240 1.28 -19.66 9.26
C ARG A 240 1.04 -20.87 10.16
N LYS A 241 2.10 -21.56 10.61
CA LYS A 241 1.99 -22.68 11.53
C LYS A 241 1.57 -22.21 12.93
N ARG A 242 2.13 -21.09 13.40
CA ARG A 242 1.78 -20.51 14.72
C ARG A 242 0.33 -20.03 14.79
N LYS A 243 -0.21 -19.47 13.70
CA LYS A 243 -1.59 -18.94 13.63
C LYS A 243 -2.60 -19.91 13.02
N GLY A 244 -2.13 -21.07 12.56
CA GLY A 244 -2.98 -22.13 12.04
C GLY A 244 -3.74 -22.87 13.15
N LEU A 245 -4.66 -23.76 12.73
CA LEU A 245 -5.30 -24.70 13.63
C LEU A 245 -4.20 -25.53 14.30
N GLN A 246 -4.09 -25.43 15.62
CA GLN A 246 -3.29 -26.36 16.39
C GLN A 246 -4.10 -27.66 16.45
N ASP A 247 -3.46 -28.78 16.15
CA ASP A 247 -4.07 -30.09 16.33
C ASP A 247 -4.55 -30.20 17.78
N ILE A 248 -5.86 -30.46 17.96
CA ILE A 248 -6.54 -30.64 19.25
C ILE A 248 -6.16 -32.02 19.78
#